data_15c4f441d7e0cadc028f53905ea1201c
#
_entry.id   15c4f441d7e0cadc028f53905ea1201c
#
_cell.length_a   1.000
_cell.length_b   1.000
_cell.length_c   1.000
_cell.angle_alpha   90.00
_cell.angle_beta   90.00
_cell.angle_gamma   90.00
#
_symmetry.space_group_name_H-M   'P 1'
#
loop_
_entity.id
_entity.type
_entity.pdbx_description
1 polymer ?
#
loop_
_entity_poly.entity_id
_entity_poly.type
_entity_poly.pdbx_seq_one_letter_code
_entity_poly.pdbx_strand_id
1 'polypeptide(L)'
;MLKSEYVHAEIPGDGSTTQEVAISGHLYEGVIKQGANDDNSGCALTLEIGRAYIKLINEGKLPRPKRTINFQWVPEIVGTHAYLNAHPEKEKAIIGTLNFDMEAIRVAQSRSFWVLQRTPDTFPSYMNDIAQSMMEYVADISRERVRFRRNITGYAPTQPVESPRGSKDAFYIKIDKHYGSSDHVTYMQHGIPAVMF
;
A
#
# COMPACT_ATOMS: atom_id res chain seq x y z
N MET A 1 -0.67 15.33 29.25
CA MET A 1 -0.49 15.53 27.80
C MET A 1 -0.29 14.15 27.19
N LEU A 2 -1.21 13.66 26.38
CA LEU A 2 -1.01 12.40 25.65
C LEU A 2 0.06 12.64 24.59
N LYS A 3 1.09 11.81 24.60
CA LYS A 3 2.09 11.80 23.52
C LYS A 3 1.65 10.77 22.51
N SER A 4 1.58 11.16 21.27
CA SER A 4 1.41 10.26 20.14
C SER A 4 2.75 10.07 19.46
N GLU A 5 3.08 8.85 19.11
CA GLU A 5 4.35 8.51 18.46
C GLU A 5 4.08 8.02 17.05
N TYR A 6 5.02 8.20 16.17
CA TYR A 6 5.04 7.58 14.86
C TYR A 6 6.27 6.67 14.73
N VAL A 7 6.14 5.68 13.87
CA VAL A 7 7.24 4.78 13.54
C VAL A 7 7.55 4.92 12.06
N HIS A 8 8.83 4.98 11.72
CA HIS A 8 9.23 4.92 10.34
C HIS A 8 10.41 3.96 10.15
N ALA A 9 10.53 3.41 8.94
CA ALA A 9 11.65 2.59 8.52
C ALA A 9 11.99 2.87 7.06
N GLU A 10 13.22 2.62 6.66
CA GLU A 10 13.67 2.89 5.30
C GLU A 10 14.39 1.69 4.69
N ILE A 11 14.16 1.46 3.40
CA ILE A 11 15.05 0.68 2.54
C ILE A 11 15.83 1.70 1.72
N PRO A 12 17.11 1.94 2.03
CA PRO A 12 17.90 2.93 1.33
C PRO A 12 18.02 2.63 -0.16
N GLY A 13 17.95 3.67 -0.97
CA GLY A 13 18.19 3.59 -2.40
C GLY A 13 19.66 3.23 -2.73
N ASP A 14 19.96 3.12 -4.02
CA ASP A 14 21.31 2.82 -4.53
C ASP A 14 22.25 4.04 -4.53
N GLY A 15 21.76 5.19 -4.11
CA GLY A 15 22.50 6.46 -4.05
C GLY A 15 22.44 7.28 -5.36
N SER A 16 21.73 6.81 -6.38
CA SER A 16 21.62 7.53 -7.67
C SER A 16 20.73 8.76 -7.61
N THR A 17 19.88 8.87 -6.58
CA THR A 17 18.95 10.00 -6.38
C THR A 17 18.63 10.17 -4.91
N THR A 18 18.22 11.38 -4.54
CA THR A 18 17.69 11.71 -3.22
C THR A 18 16.17 11.57 -3.14
N GLN A 19 15.51 11.18 -4.21
CA GLN A 19 14.07 10.98 -4.24
C GLN A 19 13.66 9.76 -3.41
N GLU A 20 12.48 9.86 -2.80
CA GLU A 20 11.87 8.80 -2.00
C GLU A 20 10.48 8.44 -2.50
N VAL A 21 10.04 7.22 -2.20
CA VAL A 21 8.65 6.79 -2.33
C VAL A 21 8.17 6.40 -0.95
N ALA A 22 7.05 6.96 -0.50
CA ALA A 22 6.46 6.60 0.78
C ALA A 22 5.48 5.44 0.62
N ILE A 23 5.47 4.57 1.62
CA ILE A 23 4.47 3.51 1.81
C ILE A 23 3.92 3.70 3.21
N SER A 24 2.63 3.95 3.33
CA SER A 24 2.00 4.32 4.60
C SER A 24 0.83 3.43 4.99
N GLY A 25 0.60 3.35 6.27
CA GLY A 25 -0.59 2.87 6.93
C GLY A 25 -0.66 3.52 8.30
N HIS A 26 -1.84 3.64 8.91
CA HIS A 26 -1.92 4.29 10.21
C HIS A 26 -1.99 3.30 11.38
N LEU A 27 -1.23 3.62 12.45
CA LEU A 27 -1.13 2.74 13.62
C LEU A 27 -2.41 2.71 14.43
N TYR A 28 -3.10 3.84 14.52
CA TYR A 28 -4.36 3.94 15.22
C TYR A 28 -5.16 5.16 14.79
N GLU A 29 -6.43 5.04 15.04
CA GLU A 29 -7.48 5.99 14.78
C GLU A 29 -8.32 6.11 16.05
N GLY A 30 -8.32 7.19 16.73
CA GLY A 30 -9.09 7.39 17.98
C GLY A 30 -8.66 6.52 19.17
N VAL A 31 -9.08 6.94 20.36
CA VAL A 31 -8.55 6.43 21.65
C VAL A 31 -9.08 5.05 22.05
N ILE A 32 -10.20 4.61 21.50
CA ILE A 32 -10.91 3.40 21.92
C ILE A 32 -11.13 2.36 20.81
N LYS A 33 -10.67 2.63 19.60
CA LYS A 33 -10.72 1.67 18.49
C LYS A 33 -9.70 0.55 18.70
N GLN A 34 -10.08 -0.69 18.41
CA GLN A 34 -9.16 -1.83 18.40
C GLN A 34 -8.40 -1.96 17.07
N GLY A 35 -8.92 -1.40 16.00
CA GLY A 35 -8.23 -1.19 14.74
C GLY A 35 -7.73 -2.43 14.00
N ALA A 36 -8.34 -3.61 14.18
CA ALA A 36 -7.81 -4.84 13.58
C ALA A 36 -7.73 -4.80 12.05
N ASN A 37 -8.76 -4.24 11.40
CA ASN A 37 -8.79 -4.01 9.97
C ASN A 37 -8.40 -2.58 9.63
N ASP A 38 -8.84 -1.64 10.39
CA ASP A 38 -8.65 -0.22 10.25
C ASP A 38 -7.78 0.32 11.42
N ASP A 39 -6.42 0.44 11.29
CA ASP A 39 -5.65 0.03 10.12
C ASP A 39 -4.43 -0.81 10.50
N ASN A 40 -4.53 -1.66 11.53
CA ASN A 40 -3.44 -2.61 11.80
C ASN A 40 -3.19 -3.54 10.60
N SER A 41 -4.18 -3.68 9.70
CA SER A 41 -4.03 -4.51 8.51
C SER A 41 -3.11 -3.87 7.48
N GLY A 42 -3.28 -2.59 7.17
CA GLY A 42 -2.37 -1.86 6.30
C GLY A 42 -0.96 -1.76 6.90
N CYS A 43 -0.86 -1.54 8.21
CA CYS A 43 0.42 -1.58 8.90
C CYS A 43 1.12 -2.95 8.76
N ALA A 44 0.40 -4.05 8.94
CA ALA A 44 0.96 -5.39 8.80
C ALA A 44 1.35 -5.70 7.35
N LEU A 45 0.55 -5.28 6.39
CA LEU A 45 0.83 -5.44 4.97
C LEU A 45 2.10 -4.68 4.57
N THR A 46 2.20 -3.42 4.96
CA THR A 46 3.35 -2.58 4.62
C THR A 46 4.64 -3.09 5.26
N LEU A 47 4.57 -3.60 6.49
CA LEU A 47 5.69 -4.28 7.15
C LEU A 47 6.13 -5.54 6.39
N GLU A 48 5.17 -6.36 5.93
CA GLU A 48 5.46 -7.55 5.13
C GLU A 48 6.04 -7.23 3.76
N ILE A 49 5.58 -6.15 3.12
CA ILE A 49 6.19 -5.63 1.88
C ILE A 49 7.67 -5.32 2.13
N GLY A 50 7.98 -4.57 3.20
CA GLY A 50 9.35 -4.23 3.56
C GLY A 50 10.22 -5.47 3.82
N ARG A 51 9.69 -6.42 4.60
CA ARG A 51 10.36 -7.68 4.90
C ARG A 51 10.66 -8.49 3.64
N ALA A 52 9.67 -8.64 2.76
CA ALA A 52 9.82 -9.39 1.51
C ALA A 52 10.83 -8.73 0.57
N TYR A 53 10.78 -7.41 0.47
CA TYR A 53 11.68 -6.64 -0.39
C TYR A 53 13.14 -6.78 0.04
N ILE A 54 13.42 -6.58 1.34
CA ILE A 54 14.77 -6.78 1.91
C ILE A 54 15.26 -8.21 1.71
N LYS A 55 14.41 -9.21 1.92
CA LYS A 55 14.75 -10.61 1.69
C LYS A 55 15.18 -10.83 0.23
N LEU A 56 14.44 -10.33 -0.73
CA LEU A 56 14.75 -10.50 -2.15
C LEU A 56 16.05 -9.79 -2.55
N ILE A 57 16.33 -8.62 -1.98
CA ILE A 57 17.61 -7.94 -2.17
C ILE A 57 18.77 -8.79 -1.61
N ASN A 58 18.61 -9.28 -0.38
CA ASN A 58 19.66 -10.08 0.28
C ASN A 58 19.93 -11.43 -0.42
N GLU A 59 18.92 -12.00 -1.07
CA GLU A 59 19.03 -13.20 -1.89
C GLU A 59 19.55 -12.91 -3.31
N GLY A 60 19.83 -11.66 -3.64
CA GLY A 60 20.29 -11.25 -4.99
C GLY A 60 19.23 -11.39 -6.08
N LYS A 61 17.95 -11.54 -5.70
CA LYS A 61 16.82 -11.68 -6.64
C LYS A 61 16.27 -10.35 -7.12
N LEU A 62 16.47 -9.30 -6.34
CA LEU A 62 16.14 -7.92 -6.72
C LEU A 62 17.36 -7.03 -6.50
N PRO A 63 17.59 -6.06 -7.39
CA PRO A 63 18.55 -5.02 -7.11
C PRO A 63 18.07 -4.11 -5.99
N ARG A 64 18.99 -3.37 -5.38
CA ARG A 64 18.61 -2.27 -4.48
C ARG A 64 17.78 -1.25 -5.27
N PRO A 65 16.70 -0.68 -4.69
CA PRO A 65 15.88 0.29 -5.38
C PRO A 65 16.69 1.55 -5.70
N LYS A 66 16.36 2.25 -6.79
CA LYS A 66 17.00 3.54 -7.11
C LYS A 66 16.65 4.61 -6.08
N ARG A 67 15.40 4.63 -5.63
CA ARG A 67 14.86 5.57 -4.64
C ARG A 67 14.77 4.91 -3.29
N THR A 68 14.96 5.66 -2.24
CA THR A 68 14.66 5.18 -0.88
C THR A 68 13.18 4.88 -0.77
N ILE A 69 12.84 3.73 -0.20
CA ILE A 69 11.46 3.39 0.17
C ILE A 69 11.30 3.72 1.64
N ASN A 70 10.41 4.66 1.92
CA ASN A 70 10.16 5.19 3.26
C ASN A 70 8.81 4.63 3.75
N PHE A 71 8.87 3.74 4.73
CA PHE A 71 7.69 3.17 5.38
C PHE A 71 7.29 4.04 6.55
N GLN A 72 6.01 4.37 6.65
CA GLN A 72 5.47 5.24 7.69
C GLN A 72 4.25 4.62 8.35
N TRP A 73 4.29 4.52 9.67
CA TRP A 73 3.18 4.09 10.51
C TRP A 73 2.89 5.21 11.50
N VAL A 74 1.83 5.94 11.25
CA VAL A 74 1.52 7.23 11.89
C VAL A 74 0.14 7.20 12.53
N PRO A 75 -0.13 8.07 13.49
CA PRO A 75 -1.52 8.41 13.83
C PRO A 75 -2.19 9.05 12.63
N GLU A 76 -3.37 8.54 12.26
CA GLU A 76 -4.07 8.93 11.05
C GLU A 76 -4.19 10.46 10.91
N ILE A 77 -3.95 10.96 9.70
CA ILE A 77 -4.04 12.37 9.29
C ILE A 77 -3.12 13.29 10.11
N VAL A 78 -3.35 13.38 11.43
CA VAL A 78 -2.61 14.33 12.27
C VAL A 78 -1.14 13.96 12.43
N GLY A 79 -0.81 12.67 12.45
CA GLY A 79 0.56 12.18 12.51
C GLY A 79 1.30 12.42 11.21
N THR A 80 0.66 12.22 10.08
CA THR A 80 1.22 12.50 8.76
C THR A 80 1.51 13.99 8.59
N HIS A 81 0.58 14.87 8.96
CA HIS A 81 0.83 16.31 9.00
C HIS A 81 2.01 16.67 9.92
N ALA A 82 2.01 16.10 11.12
CA ALA A 82 3.08 16.38 12.09
C ALA A 82 4.45 15.92 11.57
N TYR A 83 4.50 14.74 10.93
CA TYR A 83 5.71 14.21 10.33
C TYR A 83 6.23 15.10 9.20
N LEU A 84 5.41 15.41 8.22
CA LEU A 84 5.82 16.22 7.07
C LEU A 84 6.20 17.64 7.47
N ASN A 85 5.48 18.26 8.41
CA ASN A 85 5.85 19.57 8.94
C ASN A 85 7.17 19.56 9.73
N ALA A 86 7.46 18.47 10.44
CA ALA A 86 8.71 18.34 11.18
C ALA A 86 9.91 17.98 10.28
N HIS A 87 9.66 17.43 9.10
CA HIS A 87 10.66 16.93 8.16
C HIS A 87 10.48 17.51 6.75
N PRO A 88 10.69 18.82 6.57
CA PRO A 88 10.49 19.46 5.26
C PRO A 88 11.45 18.93 4.17
N GLU A 89 12.55 18.31 4.55
CA GLU A 89 13.44 17.59 3.64
C GLU A 89 12.78 16.32 3.07
N LYS A 90 11.98 15.63 3.88
CA LYS A 90 11.21 14.45 3.45
C LYS A 90 10.05 14.85 2.56
N GLU A 91 9.33 15.90 2.90
CA GLU A 91 8.26 16.46 2.05
C GLU A 91 8.76 16.74 0.63
N LYS A 92 9.99 17.28 0.48
CA LYS A 92 10.60 17.54 -0.82
C LYS A 92 11.15 16.30 -1.51
N ALA A 93 11.58 15.31 -0.76
CA ALA A 93 12.18 14.09 -1.29
C ALA A 93 11.13 13.08 -1.78
N ILE A 94 9.98 13.01 -1.11
CA ILE A 94 8.91 12.06 -1.43
C ILE A 94 8.21 12.50 -2.72
N ILE A 95 8.30 11.69 -3.76
CA ILE A 95 7.71 11.96 -5.07
C ILE A 95 6.36 11.26 -5.28
N GLY A 96 5.95 10.43 -4.35
CA GLY A 96 4.66 9.75 -4.38
C GLY A 96 4.49 8.81 -3.20
N THR A 97 3.24 8.55 -2.84
CA THR A 97 2.86 7.72 -1.69
C THR A 97 1.85 6.65 -2.08
N LEU A 98 2.07 5.44 -1.59
CA LEU A 98 1.13 4.34 -1.60
C LEU A 98 0.57 4.21 -0.18
N ASN A 99 -0.70 4.53 0.00
CA ASN A 99 -1.39 4.42 1.28
C ASN A 99 -2.23 3.14 1.29
N PHE A 100 -2.06 2.32 2.31
CA PHE A 100 -2.78 1.07 2.50
C PHE A 100 -3.66 1.20 3.72
N ASP A 101 -4.97 0.97 3.54
CA ASP A 101 -5.96 1.19 4.59
C ASP A 101 -7.10 0.17 4.46
N MET A 102 -7.31 -0.62 5.51
CA MET A 102 -8.32 -1.67 5.61
C MET A 102 -8.11 -2.90 4.71
N GLU A 103 -6.95 -3.49 4.71
CA GLU A 103 -6.52 -4.57 3.80
C GLU A 103 -6.82 -6.01 4.29
N ALA A 104 -7.43 -6.21 5.46
CA ALA A 104 -7.52 -7.55 6.05
C ALA A 104 -8.81 -8.31 5.75
N ILE A 105 -9.86 -7.65 5.30
CA ILE A 105 -11.15 -8.32 5.10
C ILE A 105 -11.14 -9.05 3.75
N ARG A 106 -11.34 -10.35 3.82
CA ARG A 106 -11.45 -11.17 2.62
C ARG A 106 -12.59 -10.68 1.73
N VAL A 107 -12.27 -10.24 0.51
CA VAL A 107 -13.23 -9.62 -0.42
C VAL A 107 -14.43 -10.52 -0.77
N ALA A 108 -14.24 -11.83 -0.86
CA ALA A 108 -15.34 -12.78 -1.07
C ALA A 108 -16.30 -12.84 0.11
N GLN A 109 -15.81 -12.66 1.34
CA GLN A 109 -16.62 -12.67 2.56
C GLN A 109 -17.35 -11.35 2.77
N SER A 110 -16.68 -10.25 2.51
CA SER A 110 -17.24 -8.89 2.63
C SER A 110 -18.12 -8.51 1.44
N ARG A 111 -18.07 -9.29 0.34
CA ARG A 111 -18.69 -8.97 -0.95
C ARG A 111 -18.22 -7.61 -1.48
N SER A 112 -16.97 -7.27 -1.23
CA SER A 112 -16.36 -6.02 -1.67
C SER A 112 -15.36 -6.25 -2.81
N PHE A 113 -14.68 -5.20 -3.17
CA PHE A 113 -13.64 -5.17 -4.18
C PHE A 113 -12.33 -4.75 -3.52
N TRP A 114 -11.21 -5.11 -4.14
CA TRP A 114 -9.97 -4.40 -3.87
C TRP A 114 -10.04 -3.07 -4.62
N VAL A 115 -9.98 -1.97 -3.88
CA VAL A 115 -10.27 -0.64 -4.41
C VAL A 115 -8.97 0.14 -4.56
N LEU A 116 -8.80 0.83 -5.70
CA LEU A 116 -7.82 1.88 -5.86
C LEU A 116 -8.53 3.23 -5.88
N GLN A 117 -8.26 4.08 -4.90
CA GLN A 117 -8.59 5.49 -4.97
C GLN A 117 -7.49 6.26 -5.69
N ARG A 118 -7.85 6.88 -6.80
CA ARG A 118 -6.96 7.72 -7.59
C ARG A 118 -6.81 9.11 -6.97
N THR A 119 -5.77 9.83 -7.36
CA THR A 119 -5.70 11.26 -7.09
C THR A 119 -6.85 12.00 -7.78
N PRO A 120 -7.31 13.16 -7.28
CA PRO A 120 -8.34 13.93 -7.97
C PRO A 120 -7.84 14.45 -9.33
N ASP A 121 -8.77 14.70 -10.24
CA ASP A 121 -8.44 15.19 -11.59
C ASP A 121 -7.68 16.54 -11.57
N THR A 122 -7.84 17.30 -10.49
CA THR A 122 -7.09 18.53 -10.23
C THR A 122 -5.66 18.32 -9.77
N PHE A 123 -5.30 17.07 -9.47
CA PHE A 123 -3.97 16.66 -9.04
C PHE A 123 -3.52 15.44 -9.87
N PRO A 124 -3.27 15.60 -11.17
CA PRO A 124 -2.92 14.48 -12.03
C PRO A 124 -1.58 13.85 -11.64
N SER A 125 -1.52 12.52 -11.64
CA SER A 125 -0.31 11.80 -11.29
C SER A 125 -0.18 10.52 -12.10
N TYR A 126 1.05 10.21 -12.53
CA TYR A 126 1.40 8.94 -13.17
C TYR A 126 1.19 7.73 -12.24
N MET A 127 1.14 7.95 -10.93
CA MET A 127 0.87 6.89 -9.96
C MET A 127 -0.49 6.22 -10.18
N ASN A 128 -1.49 6.99 -10.65
CA ASN A 128 -2.80 6.45 -10.98
C ASN A 128 -2.71 5.33 -12.02
N ASP A 129 -1.92 5.55 -13.07
CA ASP A 129 -1.82 4.62 -14.18
C ASP A 129 -0.95 3.40 -13.81
N ILE A 130 0.13 3.63 -13.07
CA ILE A 130 0.98 2.53 -12.58
C ILE A 130 0.21 1.65 -11.60
N ALA A 131 -0.43 2.23 -10.59
CA ALA A 131 -1.18 1.49 -9.59
C ALA A 131 -2.32 0.69 -10.23
N GLN A 132 -3.11 1.32 -11.10
CA GLN A 132 -4.17 0.64 -11.83
C GLN A 132 -3.63 -0.52 -12.68
N SER A 133 -2.60 -0.28 -13.48
CA SER A 133 -2.01 -1.33 -14.33
C SER A 133 -1.50 -2.51 -13.51
N MET A 134 -0.89 -2.28 -12.36
CA MET A 134 -0.41 -3.34 -11.48
C MET A 134 -1.56 -4.11 -10.83
N MET A 135 -2.60 -3.43 -10.37
CA MET A 135 -3.80 -4.08 -9.83
C MET A 135 -4.51 -4.95 -10.88
N GLU A 136 -4.69 -4.43 -12.09
CA GLU A 136 -5.27 -5.17 -13.21
C GLU A 136 -4.45 -6.42 -13.52
N TYR A 137 -3.13 -6.28 -13.62
CA TYR A 137 -2.22 -7.39 -13.85
C TYR A 137 -2.35 -8.49 -12.79
N VAL A 138 -2.33 -8.11 -11.50
CA VAL A 138 -2.46 -9.07 -10.38
C VAL A 138 -3.83 -9.74 -10.38
N ALA A 139 -4.90 -8.96 -10.62
CA ALA A 139 -6.25 -9.49 -10.70
C ALA A 139 -6.43 -10.47 -11.86
N ASP A 140 -5.87 -10.17 -13.02
CA ASP A 140 -5.92 -11.04 -14.19
C ASP A 140 -5.18 -12.36 -13.98
N ILE A 141 -3.97 -12.31 -13.45
CA ILE A 141 -3.22 -13.51 -13.10
C ILE A 141 -3.98 -14.35 -12.09
N SER A 142 -4.61 -13.75 -11.11
CA SER A 142 -5.42 -14.45 -10.11
C SER A 142 -6.62 -15.13 -10.76
N ARG A 143 -7.35 -14.41 -11.62
CA ARG A 143 -8.50 -14.98 -12.34
C ARG A 143 -8.12 -16.13 -13.29
N GLU A 144 -7.02 -15.99 -14.01
CA GLU A 144 -6.51 -17.05 -14.89
C GLU A 144 -6.12 -18.30 -14.10
N ARG A 145 -5.47 -18.15 -12.98
CA ARG A 145 -5.10 -19.28 -12.10
C ARG A 145 -6.31 -19.99 -11.55
N VAL A 146 -7.33 -19.27 -11.09
CA VAL A 146 -8.58 -19.85 -10.62
C VAL A 146 -9.31 -20.57 -11.76
N ARG A 147 -9.31 -19.98 -12.96
CA ARG A 147 -9.93 -20.58 -14.16
C ARG A 147 -9.21 -21.85 -14.62
N PHE A 148 -7.88 -21.82 -14.68
CA PHE A 148 -7.05 -22.96 -15.01
C PHE A 148 -7.29 -24.13 -14.05
N ARG A 149 -7.36 -23.86 -12.79
CA ARG A 149 -7.66 -24.79 -11.72
C ARG A 149 -8.98 -25.53 -11.92
N ARG A 150 -10.05 -24.81 -12.23
CA ARG A 150 -11.39 -25.41 -12.43
C ARG A 150 -11.43 -26.31 -13.65
N ASN A 151 -10.69 -25.96 -14.70
CA ASN A 151 -10.80 -26.62 -15.99
C ASN A 151 -9.93 -27.87 -16.15
N ILE A 152 -8.81 -28.00 -15.41
CA ILE A 152 -7.82 -29.06 -15.65
C ILE A 152 -7.73 -30.08 -14.53
N THR A 153 -7.79 -29.67 -13.28
CA THR A 153 -7.47 -30.55 -12.16
C THR A 153 -8.52 -30.66 -11.06
N GLY A 154 -9.55 -29.83 -11.09
CA GLY A 154 -10.43 -29.64 -9.92
C GLY A 154 -9.70 -29.06 -8.70
N TYR A 155 -8.38 -28.87 -8.80
CA TYR A 155 -7.51 -28.34 -7.78
C TYR A 155 -7.00 -26.95 -8.16
N ALA A 156 -6.85 -26.11 -7.19
CA ALA A 156 -6.22 -24.85 -7.37
C ALA A 156 -4.73 -25.01 -7.54
N PRO A 157 -4.11 -24.32 -8.46
CA PRO A 157 -2.69 -24.19 -8.42
C PRO A 157 -2.27 -23.75 -7.03
N THR A 158 -1.31 -24.46 -6.48
CA THR A 158 -0.80 -24.21 -5.13
C THR A 158 0.09 -22.99 -5.05
N GLN A 159 0.20 -22.22 -6.12
CA GLN A 159 0.98 -20.99 -6.10
C GLN A 159 0.07 -19.79 -6.01
N PRO A 160 0.08 -19.13 -4.90
CA PRO A 160 -0.77 -18.00 -4.64
C PRO A 160 -0.10 -16.73 -5.11
N VAL A 161 -0.82 -15.94 -5.85
CA VAL A 161 -0.60 -14.50 -5.82
C VAL A 161 -1.13 -13.95 -4.48
N GLU A 162 -2.10 -14.65 -3.90
CA GLU A 162 -2.92 -14.16 -2.80
C GLU A 162 -2.72 -14.87 -1.47
N SER A 163 -2.18 -16.08 -1.45
CA SER A 163 -2.00 -16.84 -0.21
C SER A 163 -1.06 -18.01 -0.38
N PRO A 164 -0.16 -18.31 0.58
CA PRO A 164 0.64 -19.53 0.60
C PRO A 164 -0.18 -20.82 0.53
N ARG A 165 -1.44 -20.76 0.88
CA ARG A 165 -2.38 -21.90 0.82
C ARG A 165 -3.19 -21.97 -0.47
N GLY A 166 -2.97 -21.04 -1.38
CA GLY A 166 -3.73 -20.88 -2.62
C GLY A 166 -5.06 -20.16 -2.38
N SER A 167 -5.41 -19.25 -3.26
CA SER A 167 -6.74 -18.67 -3.27
C SER A 167 -7.73 -19.62 -3.92
N LYS A 168 -8.91 -19.76 -3.34
CA LYS A 168 -10.02 -20.49 -3.92
C LYS A 168 -10.88 -19.62 -4.82
N ASP A 169 -10.77 -18.32 -4.66
CA ASP A 169 -11.62 -17.33 -5.29
C ASP A 169 -10.77 -16.32 -6.06
N ALA A 170 -11.24 -15.93 -7.24
CA ALA A 170 -10.72 -14.73 -7.89
C ALA A 170 -11.18 -13.51 -7.11
N PHE A 171 -10.35 -12.48 -7.05
CA PHE A 171 -10.77 -11.19 -6.53
C PHE A 171 -11.01 -10.19 -7.67
N TYR A 172 -11.83 -9.22 -7.39
CA TYR A 172 -12.20 -8.17 -8.31
C TYR A 172 -11.65 -6.84 -7.81
N ILE A 173 -11.25 -6.00 -8.76
CA ILE A 173 -10.76 -4.67 -8.50
C ILE A 173 -11.82 -3.63 -8.84
N LYS A 174 -11.74 -2.48 -8.18
CA LYS A 174 -12.53 -1.29 -8.50
C LYS A 174 -11.60 -0.08 -8.51
N ILE A 175 -11.68 0.69 -9.57
CA ILE A 175 -10.97 1.97 -9.65
C ILE A 175 -11.96 3.06 -9.30
N ASP A 176 -11.71 3.73 -8.22
CA ASP A 176 -12.59 4.77 -7.70
C ASP A 176 -11.99 6.17 -7.86
N LYS A 177 -12.89 7.15 -7.91
CA LYS A 177 -12.49 8.55 -7.86
C LYS A 177 -12.00 8.87 -6.45
N HIS A 178 -11.20 9.94 -6.38
CA HIS A 178 -10.76 10.44 -5.10
C HIS A 178 -11.94 10.79 -4.18
N TYR A 179 -11.88 10.33 -2.95
CA TYR A 179 -12.62 10.84 -1.81
C TYR A 179 -11.69 10.88 -0.60
N GLY A 180 -11.87 11.88 0.25
CA GLY A 180 -10.98 12.08 1.39
C GLY A 180 -11.38 11.24 2.58
N SER A 181 -10.60 10.21 2.92
CA SER A 181 -10.91 9.34 4.05
C SER A 181 -9.70 8.79 4.80
N SER A 182 -8.47 9.10 4.37
CA SER A 182 -7.25 8.54 4.97
C SER A 182 -6.03 9.41 4.67
N ASP A 183 -4.84 8.97 5.05
CA ASP A 183 -3.57 9.71 4.99
C ASP A 183 -3.17 10.16 3.58
N HIS A 184 -3.62 9.49 2.51
CA HIS A 184 -3.35 9.91 1.14
C HIS A 184 -3.78 11.37 0.88
N VAL A 185 -4.85 11.84 1.54
CA VAL A 185 -5.30 13.24 1.44
C VAL A 185 -4.26 14.19 2.03
N THR A 186 -3.70 13.81 3.17
CA THR A 186 -2.70 14.62 3.85
C THR A 186 -1.45 14.78 3.00
N TYR A 187 -0.95 13.71 2.38
CA TYR A 187 0.17 13.81 1.44
C TYR A 187 -0.14 14.76 0.28
N MET A 188 -1.34 14.66 -0.30
CA MET A 188 -1.74 15.57 -1.39
C MET A 188 -1.86 17.04 -0.96
N GLN A 189 -2.28 17.30 0.28
CA GLN A 189 -2.27 18.65 0.85
C GLN A 189 -0.86 19.24 0.98
N HIS A 190 0.16 18.39 1.11
CA HIS A 190 1.57 18.75 1.07
C HIS A 190 2.18 18.70 -0.34
N GLY A 191 1.35 18.58 -1.39
CA GLY A 191 1.83 18.56 -2.77
C GLY A 191 2.44 17.22 -3.22
N ILE A 192 2.30 16.16 -2.45
CA ILE A 192 2.82 14.83 -2.75
C ILE A 192 1.70 13.97 -3.34
N PRO A 193 1.83 13.47 -4.58
CA PRO A 193 0.83 12.57 -5.15
C PRO A 193 0.67 11.31 -4.30
N ALA A 194 -0.56 10.94 -3.97
CA ALA A 194 -0.84 9.77 -3.18
C ALA A 194 -2.06 9.01 -3.71
N VAL A 195 -1.94 7.69 -3.80
CA VAL A 195 -3.05 6.78 -4.08
C VAL A 195 -3.32 5.92 -2.86
N MET A 196 -4.55 5.47 -2.70
CA MET A 196 -4.96 4.62 -1.58
C MET A 196 -5.49 3.29 -2.11
N PHE A 197 -5.14 2.25 -1.42
CA PHE A 197 -5.65 0.89 -1.61
C PHE A 197 -6.53 0.48 -0.45
#